data_63e18815fd37fe03ae887f2dcdc4daa8
#
_entry.id   63e18815fd37fe03ae887f2dcdc4daa8
#
_cell.length_a   1.000
_cell.length_b   1.000
_cell.length_c   1.000
_cell.angle_alpha   90.00
_cell.angle_beta   90.00
_cell.angle_gamma   90.00
#
_symmetry.space_group_name_H-M   'P 1'
#
loop_
_entity.id
_entity.type
_entity.pdbx_description
1 polymer ?
#
loop_
_entity_poly.entity_id
_entity_poly.type
_entity_poly.pdbx_seq_one_letter_code
_entity_poly.pdbx_strand_id
1 'polypeptide(L)'
;EWAVSVDRGGFANCYEFDCADLAILDLNGEDYGLLHWLALLLRFREFDASGPLALEAKQYLLENFAIDLAPYDAIMGYRADDSYFSFAQDFISGAISYQQLGRAMHLGRLGQQFVLKSERAFDRLRFTGYEGASRDEWYERKMSRDRAARREYLDEERNRRQPGDLFITTIMDEGMGGGDERLR
;
A
#
# COMPACT_ATOMS: atom_id res chain seq x y z
N GLU A 1 -12.54 -0.56 11.09
CA GLU A 1 -13.35 -1.23 10.06
C GLU A 1 -12.91 -2.69 9.83
N TRP A 2 -11.66 -2.94 9.43
CA TRP A 2 -11.23 -4.29 9.05
C TRP A 2 -11.38 -5.30 10.21
N ALA A 3 -10.86 -4.99 11.39
CA ALA A 3 -10.94 -5.86 12.55
C ALA A 3 -12.39 -6.22 12.91
N VAL A 4 -13.30 -5.25 12.86
CA VAL A 4 -14.71 -5.44 13.15
C VAL A 4 -15.45 -6.21 12.04
N SER A 5 -14.96 -6.13 10.79
CA SER A 5 -15.58 -6.83 9.67
C SER A 5 -15.26 -8.34 9.64
N VAL A 6 -14.12 -8.73 10.21
CA VAL A 6 -13.67 -10.13 10.27
C VAL A 6 -14.28 -10.86 11.45
N ASP A 7 -14.45 -10.18 12.59
CA ASP A 7 -15.07 -10.73 13.79
C ASP A 7 -16.49 -10.18 14.00
N ARG A 8 -17.21 -10.71 14.97
CA ARG A 8 -18.65 -10.42 15.21
C ARG A 8 -18.93 -9.04 15.81
N GLY A 9 -18.03 -8.11 15.63
CA GLY A 9 -18.10 -6.80 16.22
C GLY A 9 -17.36 -6.75 17.55
N GLY A 10 -17.16 -5.55 18.06
CA GLY A 10 -16.40 -5.34 19.25
C GLY A 10 -16.14 -3.87 19.50
N PHE A 11 -14.93 -3.57 19.82
CA PHE A 11 -14.48 -2.25 20.17
C PHE A 11 -13.32 -1.81 19.30
N ALA A 12 -13.31 -0.55 18.93
CA ALA A 12 -12.14 0.13 18.38
C ALA A 12 -11.35 0.72 19.56
N ASN A 13 -10.19 0.15 19.86
CA ASN A 13 -9.32 0.69 20.89
C ASN A 13 -8.62 1.95 20.41
N CYS A 14 -8.60 2.97 21.25
CA CYS A 14 -7.96 4.25 20.99
C CYS A 14 -6.65 4.34 21.78
N TYR A 15 -5.62 4.82 21.10
CA TYR A 15 -4.30 5.01 21.69
C TYR A 15 -3.77 6.39 21.32
N GLU A 16 -3.05 7.00 22.23
CA GLU A 16 -2.10 8.05 21.93
C GLU A 16 -0.72 7.42 21.68
N PHE A 17 -0.01 7.98 20.73
CA PHE A 17 1.32 7.52 20.35
C PHE A 17 2.29 8.70 20.35
N ASP A 18 3.32 8.63 21.20
CA ASP A 18 4.38 9.62 21.22
C ASP A 18 5.47 9.24 20.22
N CYS A 19 5.58 10.03 19.15
CA CYS A 19 6.54 9.83 18.07
C CYS A 19 7.92 10.40 18.37
N ALA A 20 8.11 11.10 19.51
CA ALA A 20 9.39 11.75 19.82
C ALA A 20 10.54 10.75 19.87
N ASP A 21 11.64 11.09 19.23
CA ASP A 21 12.88 10.31 19.17
C ASP A 21 12.77 8.92 18.53
N LEU A 22 11.67 8.61 17.86
CA LEU A 22 11.51 7.38 17.08
C LEU A 22 11.95 7.59 15.63
N ALA A 23 12.64 6.59 15.09
CA ALA A 23 12.93 6.52 13.67
C ALA A 23 11.68 6.02 12.92
N ILE A 24 11.00 6.90 12.20
CA ILE A 24 9.79 6.60 11.45
C ILE A 24 10.09 6.62 9.97
N LEU A 25 9.80 5.50 9.29
CA LEU A 25 9.78 5.44 7.84
C LEU A 25 8.45 5.99 7.33
N ASP A 26 8.48 7.13 6.65
CA ASP A 26 7.30 7.69 5.99
C ASP A 26 7.34 7.34 4.50
N LEU A 27 6.50 6.38 4.10
CA LEU A 27 6.37 5.95 2.70
C LEU A 27 5.57 6.94 1.83
N ASN A 28 4.97 7.97 2.43
CA ASN A 28 4.28 9.05 1.71
C ASN A 28 5.15 10.31 1.61
N GLY A 29 6.36 10.28 2.19
CA GLY A 29 7.33 11.36 2.14
C GLY A 29 7.99 11.50 0.76
N GLU A 30 8.78 12.55 0.60
CA GLU A 30 9.46 12.86 -0.66
C GLU A 30 10.59 11.88 -1.01
N ASP A 31 11.14 11.17 -0.02
CA ASP A 31 12.28 10.26 -0.20
C ASP A 31 11.87 8.93 -0.84
N TYR A 32 10.60 8.55 -0.76
CA TYR A 32 10.11 7.26 -1.22
C TYR A 32 8.89 7.41 -2.12
N GLY A 33 8.96 6.78 -3.29
CA GLY A 33 7.86 6.73 -4.23
C GLY A 33 7.01 5.46 -4.12
N LEU A 34 5.99 5.39 -4.94
CA LEU A 34 5.04 4.28 -5.04
C LEU A 34 5.72 2.92 -5.24
N LEU A 35 6.83 2.85 -6.01
CA LEU A 35 7.53 1.58 -6.26
C LEU A 35 8.28 1.07 -5.03
N HIS A 36 8.73 1.93 -4.14
CA HIS A 36 9.28 1.53 -2.84
C HIS A 36 8.21 0.88 -1.96
N TRP A 37 7.02 1.48 -1.93
CA TRP A 37 5.86 0.90 -1.24
C TRP A 37 5.48 -0.45 -1.87
N LEU A 38 5.45 -0.54 -3.20
CA LEU A 38 5.16 -1.78 -3.92
C LEU A 38 6.22 -2.86 -3.64
N ALA A 39 7.51 -2.52 -3.57
CA ALA A 39 8.57 -3.45 -3.23
C ALA A 39 8.38 -4.03 -1.82
N LEU A 40 7.98 -3.21 -0.83
CA LEU A 40 7.62 -3.71 0.49
C LEU A 40 6.44 -4.69 0.44
N LEU A 41 5.40 -4.35 -0.32
CA LEU A 41 4.24 -5.21 -0.48
C LEU A 41 4.62 -6.56 -1.10
N LEU A 42 5.44 -6.55 -2.17
CA LEU A 42 5.96 -7.75 -2.85
C LEU A 42 6.85 -8.62 -1.95
N ARG A 43 7.54 -8.01 -1.00
CA ARG A 43 8.40 -8.72 -0.04
C ARG A 43 7.61 -9.49 1.01
N PHE A 44 6.49 -8.93 1.48
CA PHE A 44 5.75 -9.45 2.63
C PHE A 44 4.41 -10.11 2.28
N ARG A 45 4.02 -10.09 1.01
CA ARG A 45 2.78 -10.70 0.54
C ARG A 45 3.04 -11.65 -0.63
N GLU A 46 2.17 -12.64 -0.75
CA GLU A 46 2.17 -13.53 -1.90
C GLU A 46 1.49 -12.85 -3.09
N PHE A 47 2.18 -12.84 -4.22
CA PHE A 47 1.69 -12.37 -5.49
C PHE A 47 1.78 -13.48 -6.53
N ASP A 48 0.82 -13.54 -7.43
CA ASP A 48 0.89 -14.41 -8.58
C ASP A 48 1.95 -13.88 -9.57
N ALA A 49 3.14 -14.46 -9.52
CA ALA A 49 4.23 -14.20 -10.44
C ALA A 49 4.46 -15.40 -11.40
N SER A 50 3.39 -16.09 -11.79
CA SER A 50 3.44 -17.24 -12.68
C SER A 50 3.83 -16.87 -14.12
N GLY A 51 3.57 -15.62 -14.55
CA GLY A 51 4.02 -15.12 -15.86
C GLY A 51 5.49 -14.66 -15.83
N PRO A 52 6.26 -14.86 -16.94
CA PRO A 52 7.67 -14.44 -17.02
C PRO A 52 7.86 -12.96 -16.67
N LEU A 53 7.05 -12.08 -17.23
CA LEU A 53 7.12 -10.63 -16.97
C LEU A 53 6.88 -10.31 -15.49
N ALA A 54 5.86 -10.90 -14.87
CA ALA A 54 5.54 -10.63 -13.47
C ALA A 54 6.65 -11.11 -12.53
N LEU A 55 7.30 -12.23 -12.85
CA LEU A 55 8.45 -12.74 -12.10
C LEU A 55 9.65 -11.80 -12.20
N GLU A 56 9.99 -11.38 -13.42
CA GLU A 56 11.10 -10.46 -13.70
C GLU A 56 10.83 -9.08 -13.06
N ALA A 57 9.61 -8.56 -13.18
CA ALA A 57 9.19 -7.31 -12.56
C ALA A 57 9.30 -7.36 -11.04
N LYS A 58 8.85 -8.45 -10.41
CA LYS A 58 8.98 -8.66 -8.97
C LYS A 58 10.44 -8.62 -8.53
N GLN A 59 11.30 -9.35 -9.24
CA GLN A 59 12.74 -9.39 -8.94
C GLN A 59 13.35 -7.99 -9.07
N TYR A 60 13.10 -7.31 -10.19
CA TYR A 60 13.58 -5.96 -10.46
C TYR A 60 13.18 -4.96 -9.36
N LEU A 61 11.91 -4.97 -8.96
CA LEU A 61 11.40 -4.09 -7.92
C LEU A 61 12.05 -4.37 -6.56
N LEU A 62 12.25 -5.62 -6.21
CA LEU A 62 12.93 -6.00 -4.97
C LEU A 62 14.42 -5.63 -4.97
N GLU A 63 15.08 -5.62 -6.12
CA GLU A 63 16.50 -5.24 -6.25
C GLU A 63 16.72 -3.72 -6.25
N ASN A 64 15.81 -2.95 -6.87
CA ASN A 64 16.01 -1.52 -7.13
C ASN A 64 15.22 -0.57 -6.22
N PHE A 65 14.20 -1.08 -5.53
CA PHE A 65 13.29 -0.27 -4.69
C PHE A 65 13.12 -0.80 -3.26
N ALA A 66 13.90 -1.83 -2.88
CA ALA A 66 13.84 -2.33 -1.51
C ALA A 66 14.34 -1.30 -0.51
N ILE A 67 13.65 -1.24 0.63
CA ILE A 67 14.03 -0.39 1.76
C ILE A 67 14.56 -1.29 2.88
N ASP A 68 15.70 -0.92 3.46
CA ASP A 68 16.14 -1.53 4.71
C ASP A 68 15.27 -1.01 5.86
N LEU A 69 14.49 -1.90 6.44
CA LEU A 69 13.60 -1.58 7.55
C LEU A 69 14.28 -1.64 8.92
N ALA A 70 15.50 -2.18 9.00
CA ALA A 70 16.17 -2.39 10.28
C ALA A 70 16.31 -1.12 11.13
N PRO A 71 16.62 0.07 10.55
CA PRO A 71 16.81 1.29 11.33
C PRO A 71 15.54 1.89 11.93
N TYR A 72 14.36 1.48 11.45
CA TYR A 72 13.10 2.15 11.79
C TYR A 72 12.36 1.47 12.93
N ASP A 73 11.79 2.29 13.82
CA ASP A 73 10.92 1.88 14.92
C ASP A 73 9.47 1.68 14.48
N ALA A 74 9.04 2.47 13.49
CA ALA A 74 7.69 2.42 12.95
C ALA A 74 7.68 2.76 11.46
N ILE A 75 6.59 2.39 10.77
CA ILE A 75 6.39 2.64 9.34
C ILE A 75 5.01 3.27 9.17
N MET A 76 4.96 4.36 8.42
CA MET A 76 3.74 5.05 8.04
C MET A 76 3.57 5.01 6.52
N GLY A 77 2.36 4.76 6.03
CA GLY A 77 2.11 4.72 4.60
C GLY A 77 0.64 4.52 4.27
N TYR A 78 0.34 4.38 2.99
CA TYR A 78 -1.01 4.08 2.55
C TYR A 78 -1.48 2.74 3.11
N ARG A 79 -2.73 2.72 3.53
CA ARG A 79 -3.38 1.46 3.87
C ARG A 79 -3.72 0.70 2.59
N ALA A 80 -3.17 -0.50 2.44
CA ALA A 80 -3.57 -1.45 1.42
C ALA A 80 -4.62 -2.41 1.95
N ASP A 81 -5.71 -2.58 1.21
CA ASP A 81 -6.70 -3.65 1.42
C ASP A 81 -6.55 -4.69 0.30
N ASP A 82 -7.21 -5.82 0.37
CA ASP A 82 -7.12 -6.92 -0.62
C ASP A 82 -7.40 -6.47 -2.05
N SER A 83 -8.22 -5.42 -2.23
CA SER A 83 -8.48 -4.83 -3.54
C SER A 83 -7.24 -4.24 -4.21
N TYR A 84 -6.31 -3.72 -3.43
CA TYR A 84 -5.09 -3.06 -3.93
C TYR A 84 -4.03 -4.07 -4.38
N PHE A 85 -4.09 -5.29 -3.86
CA PHE A 85 -3.21 -6.37 -4.35
C PHE A 85 -3.50 -6.70 -5.82
N SER A 86 -4.75 -6.62 -6.26
CA SER A 86 -5.09 -6.81 -7.67
C SER A 86 -4.52 -5.69 -8.55
N PHE A 87 -4.49 -4.44 -8.07
CA PHE A 87 -3.91 -3.31 -8.82
C PHE A 87 -2.38 -3.47 -8.94
N ALA A 88 -1.73 -3.85 -7.85
CA ALA A 88 -0.31 -4.17 -7.86
C ALA A 88 0.02 -5.35 -8.79
N GLN A 89 -0.84 -6.38 -8.80
CA GLN A 89 -0.72 -7.53 -9.70
C GLN A 89 -0.85 -7.11 -11.17
N ASP A 90 -1.83 -6.24 -11.49
CA ASP A 90 -2.02 -5.73 -12.85
C ASP A 90 -0.80 -4.90 -13.30
N PHE A 91 -0.16 -4.16 -12.41
CA PHE A 91 1.05 -3.40 -12.72
C PHE A 91 2.25 -4.31 -13.02
N ILE A 92 2.56 -5.28 -12.15
CA ILE A 92 3.72 -6.16 -12.36
C ILE A 92 3.54 -7.09 -13.58
N SER A 93 2.30 -7.35 -13.99
CA SER A 93 1.98 -8.08 -15.22
C SER A 93 1.94 -7.20 -16.47
N GLY A 94 2.19 -5.89 -16.36
CA GLY A 94 2.17 -4.94 -17.47
C GLY A 94 0.78 -4.56 -17.96
N ALA A 95 -0.28 -4.88 -17.22
CA ALA A 95 -1.65 -4.54 -17.62
C ALA A 95 -1.98 -3.06 -17.44
N ILE A 96 -1.37 -2.39 -16.43
CA ILE A 96 -1.50 -0.96 -16.17
C ILE A 96 -0.14 -0.27 -16.05
N SER A 97 -0.14 1.05 -16.24
CA SER A 97 1.05 1.89 -16.08
C SER A 97 1.30 2.28 -14.62
N TYR A 98 2.48 2.83 -14.35
CA TYR A 98 2.85 3.44 -13.08
C TYR A 98 1.86 4.54 -12.66
N GLN A 99 1.46 5.40 -13.59
CA GLN A 99 0.51 6.48 -13.34
C GLN A 99 -0.89 5.95 -13.03
N GLN A 100 -1.31 4.89 -13.71
CA GLN A 100 -2.57 4.20 -13.41
C GLN A 100 -2.53 3.54 -12.03
N LEU A 101 -1.42 2.88 -11.67
CA LEU A 101 -1.23 2.32 -10.34
C LEU A 101 -1.32 3.41 -9.27
N GLY A 102 -0.65 4.57 -9.47
CA GLY A 102 -0.68 5.69 -8.54
C GLY A 102 -2.10 6.17 -8.27
N ARG A 103 -2.91 6.35 -9.31
CA ARG A 103 -4.32 6.72 -9.15
C ARG A 103 -5.14 5.63 -8.46
N ALA A 104 -4.94 4.37 -8.86
CA ALA A 104 -5.64 3.22 -8.27
C ALA A 104 -5.39 3.08 -6.76
N MET A 105 -4.17 3.37 -6.30
CA MET A 105 -3.81 3.31 -4.89
C MET A 105 -4.55 4.33 -4.00
N HIS A 106 -5.12 5.38 -4.58
CA HIS A 106 -5.91 6.39 -3.88
C HIS A 106 -7.43 6.09 -3.88
N LEU A 107 -7.86 5.07 -4.62
CA LEU A 107 -9.27 4.67 -4.62
C LEU A 107 -9.72 4.20 -3.23
N GLY A 108 -10.98 4.43 -2.91
CA GLY A 108 -11.56 4.03 -1.63
C GLY A 108 -11.13 4.88 -0.43
N ARG A 109 -10.16 5.78 -0.57
CA ARG A 109 -9.70 6.72 0.48
C ARG A 109 -9.50 6.05 1.83
N LEU A 110 -8.72 4.97 1.88
CA LEU A 110 -8.52 4.15 3.08
C LEU A 110 -7.74 4.84 4.21
N GLY A 111 -7.15 6.00 3.94
CA GLY A 111 -6.31 6.72 4.87
C GLY A 111 -4.91 6.14 5.02
N GLN A 112 -4.27 6.47 6.12
CA GLN A 112 -2.93 6.02 6.43
C GLN A 112 -2.96 4.84 7.40
N GLN A 113 -1.96 3.99 7.28
CA GLN A 113 -1.66 2.93 8.23
C GLN A 113 -0.35 3.26 8.95
N PHE A 114 -0.34 3.06 10.24
CA PHE A 114 0.84 3.19 11.08
C PHE A 114 1.17 1.81 11.67
N VAL A 115 2.39 1.32 11.43
CA VAL A 115 2.84 0.00 11.86
C VAL A 115 3.97 0.17 12.85
N LEU A 116 3.79 -0.27 14.08
CA LEU A 116 4.84 -0.33 15.10
C LEU A 116 5.69 -1.58 14.89
N LYS A 117 7.01 -1.44 14.99
CA LYS A 117 7.95 -2.52 14.66
C LYS A 117 8.88 -2.86 15.83
N SER A 118 9.31 -1.88 16.61
CA SER A 118 10.22 -2.07 17.73
C SER A 118 9.50 -2.09 19.08
N GLU A 119 10.08 -2.76 20.08
CA GLU A 119 9.61 -2.67 21.47
C GLU A 119 9.54 -1.21 21.93
N ARG A 120 10.56 -0.42 21.59
CA ARG A 120 10.61 1.02 21.90
C ARG A 120 9.39 1.77 21.36
N ALA A 121 8.88 1.43 20.16
CA ALA A 121 7.67 2.04 19.63
C ALA A 121 6.41 1.58 20.40
N PHE A 122 6.32 0.31 20.78
CA PHE A 122 5.22 -0.19 21.58
C PHE A 122 5.17 0.45 22.97
N ASP A 123 6.30 0.74 23.59
CA ASP A 123 6.40 1.40 24.90
C ASP A 123 5.89 2.85 24.87
N ARG A 124 5.76 3.45 23.69
CA ARG A 124 5.22 4.81 23.48
C ARG A 124 3.70 4.85 23.29
N LEU A 125 3.03 3.70 23.29
CA LEU A 125 1.58 3.62 23.22
C LEU A 125 0.95 3.87 24.59
N ARG A 126 -0.02 4.78 24.64
CA ARG A 126 -0.87 4.98 25.80
C ARG A 126 -2.32 4.70 25.43
N PHE A 127 -2.90 3.67 26.01
CA PHE A 127 -4.33 3.41 25.83
C PHE A 127 -5.15 4.55 26.41
N THR A 128 -6.08 5.10 25.63
CA THR A 128 -6.91 6.25 26.04
C THR A 128 -8.38 5.89 26.16
N GLY A 129 -8.80 4.78 25.60
CA GLY A 129 -10.18 4.33 25.65
C GLY A 129 -10.56 3.45 24.48
N TYR A 130 -11.84 3.25 24.31
CA TYR A 130 -12.39 2.48 23.20
C TYR A 130 -13.75 3.04 22.78
N GLU A 131 -14.12 2.76 21.54
CA GLU A 131 -15.43 3.07 20.99
C GLU A 131 -16.12 1.77 20.57
N GLY A 132 -17.44 1.70 20.77
CA GLY A 132 -18.22 0.57 20.28
C GLY A 132 -18.20 0.54 18.75
N ALA A 133 -17.96 -0.65 18.18
CA ALA A 133 -17.91 -0.85 16.74
C ALA A 133 -18.80 -2.02 16.34
N SER A 134 -19.97 -1.71 15.75
CA SER A 134 -20.91 -2.71 15.25
C SER A 134 -20.41 -3.31 13.94
N ARG A 135 -20.37 -4.64 13.86
CA ARG A 135 -20.06 -5.33 12.60
C ARG A 135 -21.03 -4.97 11.49
N ASP A 136 -22.33 -4.90 11.79
CA ASP A 136 -23.36 -4.66 10.79
C ASP A 136 -23.16 -3.30 10.11
N GLU A 137 -22.82 -2.27 10.89
CA GLU A 137 -22.53 -0.95 10.37
C GLU A 137 -21.21 -0.91 9.58
N TRP A 138 -20.13 -1.38 10.18
CA TRP A 138 -18.79 -1.25 9.61
C TRP A 138 -18.52 -2.21 8.47
N TYR A 139 -19.10 -3.41 8.48
CA TYR A 139 -18.99 -4.38 7.40
C TYR A 139 -19.65 -3.87 6.12
N GLU A 140 -20.86 -3.34 6.22
CA GLU A 140 -21.56 -2.79 5.05
C GLU A 140 -20.82 -1.59 4.46
N ARG A 141 -20.32 -0.68 5.31
CA ARG A 141 -19.50 0.46 4.85
C ARG A 141 -18.23 0.00 4.13
N LYS A 142 -17.50 -0.97 4.72
CA LYS A 142 -16.31 -1.55 4.09
C LYS A 142 -16.65 -2.15 2.73
N MET A 143 -17.62 -3.03 2.67
CA MET A 143 -18.00 -3.72 1.45
C MET A 143 -18.52 -2.78 0.35
N SER A 144 -19.26 -1.75 0.73
CA SER A 144 -19.74 -0.74 -0.22
C SER A 144 -18.58 0.05 -0.83
N ARG A 145 -17.65 0.50 0.01
CA ARG A 145 -16.44 1.22 -0.41
C ARG A 145 -15.55 0.37 -1.32
N ASP A 146 -15.28 -0.88 -0.92
CA ASP A 146 -14.44 -1.80 -1.69
C ASP A 146 -15.05 -2.14 -3.05
N ARG A 147 -16.36 -2.31 -3.12
CA ARG A 147 -17.09 -2.51 -4.39
C ARG A 147 -17.03 -1.25 -5.27
N ALA A 148 -17.14 -0.06 -4.67
CA ALA A 148 -17.04 1.20 -5.41
C ALA A 148 -15.63 1.39 -5.99
N ALA A 149 -14.59 1.18 -5.18
CA ALA A 149 -13.20 1.28 -5.62
C ALA A 149 -12.86 0.28 -6.74
N ARG A 150 -13.33 -0.97 -6.63
CA ARG A 150 -13.14 -1.97 -7.68
C ARG A 150 -13.85 -1.62 -8.98
N ARG A 151 -15.05 -1.08 -8.91
CA ARG A 151 -15.78 -0.63 -10.13
C ARG A 151 -15.07 0.54 -10.77
N GLU A 152 -14.72 1.57 -10.01
CA GLU A 152 -13.98 2.74 -10.50
C GLU A 152 -12.66 2.32 -11.16
N TYR A 153 -11.94 1.38 -10.55
CA TYR A 153 -10.74 0.83 -11.14
C TYR A 153 -10.98 0.15 -12.48
N LEU A 154 -11.96 -0.75 -12.57
CA LEU A 154 -12.23 -1.53 -13.79
C LEU A 154 -12.82 -0.67 -14.90
N ASP A 155 -13.71 0.24 -14.56
CA ASP A 155 -14.47 1.02 -15.54
C ASP A 155 -13.66 2.23 -16.05
N GLU A 156 -12.85 2.83 -15.18
CA GLU A 156 -12.15 4.08 -15.47
C GLU A 156 -10.63 3.91 -15.49
N GLU A 157 -10.01 3.60 -14.35
CA GLU A 157 -8.55 3.71 -14.20
C GLU A 157 -7.77 2.68 -15.04
N ARG A 158 -8.22 1.44 -15.09
CA ARG A 158 -7.55 0.37 -15.85
C ARG A 158 -7.49 0.67 -17.35
N ASN A 159 -8.48 1.41 -17.87
CA ASN A 159 -8.60 1.75 -19.30
C ASN A 159 -8.04 3.14 -19.63
N ARG A 160 -7.65 3.93 -18.64
CA ARG A 160 -7.25 5.34 -18.78
C ARG A 160 -5.75 5.49 -19.04
N ARG A 161 -5.29 4.98 -20.18
CA ARG A 161 -3.91 5.14 -20.65
C ARG A 161 -3.70 6.53 -21.25
N GLN A 162 -2.52 7.09 -21.02
CA GLN A 162 -2.13 8.39 -21.60
C GLN A 162 -0.77 8.26 -22.32
N PRO A 163 -0.52 9.10 -23.33
CA PRO A 163 0.81 9.20 -23.92
C PRO A 163 1.86 9.54 -22.87
N GLY A 164 2.95 8.78 -22.82
CA GLY A 164 4.00 8.97 -21.80
C GLY A 164 3.80 8.16 -20.52
N ASP A 165 2.72 7.38 -20.41
CA ASP A 165 2.54 6.44 -19.30
C ASP A 165 3.67 5.41 -19.26
N LEU A 166 4.26 5.19 -18.08
CA LEU A 166 5.37 4.26 -17.87
C LEU A 166 4.85 2.88 -17.46
N PHE A 167 5.12 1.88 -18.28
CA PHE A 167 4.84 0.48 -17.98
C PHE A 167 6.05 -0.16 -17.30
N ILE A 168 5.82 -1.24 -16.56
CA ILE A 168 6.90 -1.95 -15.87
C ILE A 168 8.02 -2.40 -16.82
N THR A 169 7.70 -2.76 -18.05
CA THR A 169 8.69 -3.10 -19.09
C THR A 169 9.60 -1.92 -19.39
N THR A 170 9.05 -0.72 -19.60
CA THR A 170 9.84 0.49 -19.84
C THR A 170 10.73 0.83 -18.64
N ILE A 171 10.20 0.69 -17.43
CA ILE A 171 10.95 0.93 -16.19
C ILE A 171 12.15 0.00 -16.08
N MET A 172 11.97 -1.28 -16.42
CA MET A 172 13.05 -2.28 -16.43
C MET A 172 14.05 -2.04 -17.56
N ASP A 173 13.57 -1.83 -18.79
CA ASP A 173 14.39 -1.65 -19.98
C ASP A 173 15.31 -0.41 -19.88
N GLU A 174 14.82 0.64 -19.25
CA GLU A 174 15.58 1.88 -19.02
C GLU A 174 16.38 1.89 -17.71
N GLY A 175 16.28 0.84 -16.90
CA GLY A 175 17.02 0.72 -15.64
C GLY A 175 16.63 1.77 -14.59
N MET A 176 15.36 2.18 -14.53
CA MET A 176 14.91 3.24 -13.61
C MET A 176 14.95 2.77 -12.15
N GLY A 177 15.66 3.49 -11.30
CA GLY A 177 15.73 3.25 -9.85
C GLY A 177 14.98 4.29 -9.05
N GLY A 178 15.04 4.19 -7.72
CA GLY A 178 14.33 5.09 -6.79
C GLY A 178 14.69 6.57 -6.89
N GLY A 179 15.79 6.92 -7.56
CA GLY A 179 16.20 8.30 -7.83
C GLY A 179 15.67 8.89 -9.13
N ASP A 180 14.99 8.14 -9.98
CA ASP A 180 14.47 8.63 -11.27
C ASP A 180 13.31 9.61 -11.04
N GLU A 181 13.45 10.83 -11.55
CA GLU A 181 12.46 11.91 -11.38
C GLU A 181 11.10 11.57 -11.99
N ARG A 182 11.05 10.67 -12.97
CA ARG A 182 9.79 10.23 -13.60
C ARG A 182 8.96 9.30 -12.73
N LEU A 183 9.54 8.80 -11.63
CA LEU A 183 8.91 7.91 -10.66
C LEU A 183 8.60 8.62 -9.32
N ARG A 184 8.55 9.95 -9.33
CA ARG A 184 8.21 10.79 -8.17
C ARG A 184 6.84 11.43 -8.29
#